data_7bbc3dade4ae6baaedc4b1eb03a6ab20
#
_entry.id   7bbc3dade4ae6baaedc4b1eb03a6ab20
#
_cell.length_a   1.000
_cell.length_b   1.000
_cell.length_c   1.000
_cell.angle_alpha   90.00
_cell.angle_beta   90.00
_cell.angle_gamma   90.00
#
_symmetry.space_group_name_H-M   'P 1'
#
loop_
_entity.id
_entity.type
_entity.pdbx_description
1 polymer ?
#
loop_
_entity_poly.entity_id
_entity_poly.type
_entity_poly.pdbx_seq_one_letter_code
_entity_poly.pdbx_strand_id
1 'polypeptide(L)'
;MSQPDSTLHNRLRRRTVLAGAAGLAVAPWVAAPAHAHATGSALGVRGADVSFLPQLEEAGVRYRDLAGGVRPVEQILARAGATHLRLRVWVDPPAGYSGKARALALAKRASRAGLKIVLDPHYSDFWADPFTQSIPAGWPVDLPGLAAKVLTYTRELIRDFADQGTPVDIVQIGNEITNGILWPVGQLYLSDGSQQWAAFATLLKAGITGARAGAQLQPLKIMLHIDRGGRLGDTRWFFDNIRAQGVPFDIIGQSYYPMWHGSLTELAANLTDSAARYGKPVLVAEVAYPWTFEDGDGRGNIVTAGSVLPDVSRYPATPAGQAGFYEEIRRVLLDLPAGRGLGFLVWEPEWIPGVGWQAGAENSYDNLTQFDFTGRALPSIRAYRRP
;
A
#
# COMPACT_ATOMS: atom_id res chain seq x y z
N MET A 1 -6.73 22.72 53.63
CA MET A 1 -7.40 21.99 54.69
C MET A 1 -7.22 20.54 54.40
N SER A 2 -6.17 19.98 54.87
CA SER A 2 -6.02 19.10 56.05
C SER A 2 -6.21 17.64 55.65
N GLN A 3 -5.10 16.93 55.53
CA GLN A 3 -4.98 15.50 55.83
C GLN A 3 -5.31 15.27 57.34
N PRO A 4 -5.53 14.01 57.78
CA PRO A 4 -4.47 13.26 58.45
C PRO A 4 -4.48 11.76 58.07
N ASP A 5 -3.39 11.11 57.86
CA ASP A 5 -2.40 10.41 58.71
C ASP A 5 -2.94 9.52 59.83
N SER A 6 -2.60 8.22 59.82
CA SER A 6 -2.08 7.46 60.94
C SER A 6 -1.86 5.96 60.67
N THR A 7 -0.64 5.60 60.68
CA THR A 7 0.11 4.42 61.17
C THR A 7 -0.54 3.53 62.23
N LEU A 8 -0.12 2.23 62.27
CA LEU A 8 0.21 1.31 63.40
C LEU A 8 -0.33 -0.10 63.10
N HIS A 9 0.23 -1.22 63.34
CA HIS A 9 1.37 -1.75 64.08
C HIS A 9 1.55 -3.24 63.71
N ASN A 10 2.79 -3.59 63.62
CA ASN A 10 3.49 -4.86 63.74
C ASN A 10 2.89 -5.87 64.76
N ARG A 11 2.79 -7.17 64.44
CA ARG A 11 3.05 -8.28 65.37
C ARG A 11 3.53 -9.54 64.66
N LEU A 12 4.78 -9.86 64.93
CA LEU A 12 5.44 -11.13 64.74
C LEU A 12 4.77 -12.26 65.53
N ARG A 13 4.59 -13.45 64.93
CA ARG A 13 4.64 -14.74 65.69
C ARG A 13 5.41 -15.74 64.86
N ARG A 14 6.54 -16.17 65.44
CA ARG A 14 7.31 -17.40 65.06
C ARG A 14 6.49 -18.63 65.44
N ARG A 15 6.53 -19.69 64.60
CA ARG A 15 6.57 -21.10 65.05
C ARG A 15 6.87 -22.00 63.84
N THR A 16 8.02 -22.63 63.94
CA THR A 16 8.33 -24.08 63.94
C THR A 16 8.40 -24.77 62.55
N VAL A 17 9.63 -25.15 62.26
CA VAL A 17 10.13 -26.00 61.16
C VAL A 17 9.56 -27.42 61.33
N LEU A 18 9.01 -27.99 60.29
CA LEU A 18 8.92 -29.43 60.06
C LEU A 18 9.47 -29.73 58.67
N ALA A 19 10.57 -30.48 58.64
CA ALA A 19 11.17 -30.98 57.44
C ALA A 19 10.31 -32.11 56.86
N GLY A 20 9.83 -31.92 55.62
CA GLY A 20 9.21 -32.96 54.82
C GLY A 20 9.95 -33.02 53.48
N ALA A 21 10.63 -34.12 53.21
CA ALA A 21 11.24 -34.42 51.92
C ALA A 21 10.12 -34.65 50.90
N ALA A 22 9.99 -33.77 49.91
CA ALA A 22 9.13 -33.97 48.76
C ALA A 22 10.01 -34.02 47.50
N GLY A 23 9.96 -35.15 46.81
CA GLY A 23 10.68 -35.39 45.58
C GLY A 23 10.34 -34.40 44.50
N LEU A 24 11.38 -33.94 43.83
CA LEU A 24 11.31 -33.14 42.60
C LEU A 24 10.71 -34.00 41.46
N ALA A 25 9.43 -33.89 41.20
CA ALA A 25 8.86 -34.32 39.93
C ALA A 25 9.29 -33.33 38.86
N VAL A 26 10.25 -33.74 38.03
CA VAL A 26 10.60 -33.02 36.82
C VAL A 26 9.43 -33.18 35.83
N ALA A 27 8.60 -32.19 35.68
CA ALA A 27 7.62 -32.15 34.60
C ALA A 27 8.36 -32.02 33.27
N PRO A 28 8.01 -32.86 32.25
CA PRO A 28 8.61 -32.68 30.93
C PRO A 28 8.16 -31.36 30.36
N TRP A 29 9.10 -30.48 29.98
CA TRP A 29 8.86 -29.33 29.14
C TRP A 29 8.29 -29.85 27.83
N VAL A 30 6.98 -29.68 27.62
CA VAL A 30 6.38 -29.82 26.32
C VAL A 30 6.87 -28.62 25.50
N ALA A 31 7.84 -28.86 24.65
CA ALA A 31 8.28 -27.86 23.67
C ALA A 31 7.03 -27.48 22.84
N ALA A 32 6.66 -26.21 22.86
CA ALA A 32 5.67 -25.69 21.94
C ALA A 32 6.09 -26.10 20.52
N PRO A 33 5.14 -26.52 19.66
CA PRO A 33 5.51 -26.90 18.30
C PRO A 33 6.17 -25.69 17.64
N ALA A 34 7.43 -25.85 17.23
CA ALA A 34 8.09 -24.93 16.34
C ALA A 34 7.16 -24.80 15.13
N HIS A 35 6.65 -23.60 14.89
CA HIS A 35 5.90 -23.33 13.67
C HIS A 35 6.84 -23.68 12.52
N ALA A 36 6.55 -24.78 11.84
CA ALA A 36 7.25 -25.13 10.63
C ALA A 36 7.03 -23.95 9.67
N HIS A 37 8.08 -23.16 9.46
CA HIS A 37 8.09 -22.16 8.40
C HIS A 37 7.82 -22.94 7.12
N ALA A 38 6.68 -22.68 6.50
CA ALA A 38 6.37 -23.22 5.19
C ALA A 38 7.53 -22.81 4.27
N THR A 39 8.32 -23.78 3.83
CA THR A 39 9.45 -23.59 2.94
C THR A 39 8.96 -22.87 1.68
N GLY A 40 9.21 -21.54 1.61
CA GLY A 40 9.43 -20.86 0.36
C GLY A 40 8.25 -20.61 -0.56
N SER A 41 7.11 -20.06 -0.10
CA SER A 41 6.23 -19.41 -1.05
C SER A 41 6.74 -17.98 -1.29
N ALA A 42 7.23 -17.71 -2.50
CA ALA A 42 7.61 -16.37 -2.90
C ALA A 42 6.37 -15.46 -2.93
N LEU A 43 6.52 -14.20 -2.47
CA LEU A 43 5.47 -13.20 -2.68
C LEU A 43 5.14 -13.11 -4.18
N GLY A 44 3.87 -13.24 -4.54
CA GLY A 44 3.40 -13.23 -5.93
C GLY A 44 3.55 -11.85 -6.59
N VAL A 45 3.35 -10.79 -5.80
CA VAL A 45 3.46 -9.39 -6.23
C VAL A 45 4.65 -8.73 -5.54
N ARG A 46 5.60 -8.30 -6.31
CA ARG A 46 6.75 -7.47 -5.90
C ARG A 46 6.90 -6.42 -6.98
N GLY A 47 6.67 -5.16 -6.64
CA GLY A 47 6.68 -4.16 -7.69
C GLY A 47 6.66 -2.74 -7.17
N ALA A 48 6.37 -1.82 -8.05
CA ALA A 48 6.36 -0.40 -7.79
C ALA A 48 5.26 0.32 -8.58
N ASP A 49 4.76 1.44 -8.04
CA ASP A 49 4.08 2.46 -8.82
C ASP A 49 5.14 3.34 -9.48
N VAL A 50 5.01 3.60 -10.77
CA VAL A 50 5.96 4.41 -11.54
C VAL A 50 5.23 5.41 -12.45
N SER A 51 4.15 5.96 -11.95
CA SER A 51 3.24 6.79 -12.74
C SER A 51 3.84 8.16 -13.11
N PHE A 52 4.84 8.65 -12.35
CA PHE A 52 5.60 9.86 -12.68
C PHE A 52 6.75 9.64 -13.68
N LEU A 53 7.10 8.40 -13.98
CA LEU A 53 8.26 8.09 -14.83
C LEU A 53 8.27 8.83 -16.17
N PRO A 54 7.15 8.96 -16.93
CA PRO A 54 7.17 9.67 -18.20
C PRO A 54 7.58 11.14 -18.08
N GLN A 55 7.09 11.83 -17.03
CA GLN A 55 7.40 13.24 -16.78
C GLN A 55 8.88 13.42 -16.41
N LEU A 56 9.42 12.53 -15.58
CA LEU A 56 10.84 12.54 -15.21
C LEU A 56 11.74 12.33 -16.41
N GLU A 57 11.42 11.38 -17.27
CA GLU A 57 12.17 11.11 -18.49
C GLU A 57 12.09 12.28 -19.47
N GLU A 58 10.92 12.94 -19.61
CA GLU A 58 10.72 14.17 -20.40
C GLU A 58 11.54 15.34 -19.85
N ALA A 59 11.67 15.44 -18.51
CA ALA A 59 12.55 16.41 -17.84
C ALA A 59 14.05 16.07 -17.96
N GLY A 60 14.39 14.97 -18.65
CA GLY A 60 15.78 14.58 -18.90
C GLY A 60 16.41 13.68 -17.82
N VAL A 61 15.65 13.27 -16.81
CA VAL A 61 16.14 12.34 -15.78
C VAL A 61 16.57 11.01 -16.40
N ARG A 62 17.66 10.45 -15.90
CA ARG A 62 18.20 9.15 -16.34
C ARG A 62 18.54 8.29 -15.13
N TYR A 63 18.21 6.99 -15.23
CA TYR A 63 18.38 6.06 -14.13
C TYR A 63 19.54 5.10 -14.37
N ARG A 64 20.19 4.70 -13.30
CA ARG A 64 21.31 3.74 -13.30
C ARG A 64 21.00 2.58 -12.38
N ASP A 65 21.30 1.37 -12.81
CA ASP A 65 21.23 0.19 -11.97
C ASP A 65 22.33 0.20 -10.89
N LEU A 66 22.31 -0.80 -9.98
CA LEU A 66 23.31 -0.91 -8.90
C LEU A 66 24.76 -0.99 -9.41
N ALA A 67 24.98 -1.48 -10.64
CA ALA A 67 26.27 -1.54 -11.27
C ALA A 67 26.67 -0.22 -11.96
N GLY A 68 25.77 0.78 -12.00
CA GLY A 68 25.98 2.09 -12.62
C GLY A 68 25.61 2.16 -14.09
N GLY A 69 25.08 1.09 -14.68
CA GLY A 69 24.62 1.08 -16.08
C GLY A 69 23.33 1.86 -16.26
N VAL A 70 23.27 2.77 -17.25
CA VAL A 70 22.04 3.52 -17.58
C VAL A 70 21.01 2.57 -18.22
N ARG A 71 19.80 2.55 -17.65
CA ARG A 71 18.70 1.68 -18.12
C ARG A 71 17.34 2.33 -17.84
N PRO A 72 16.30 1.97 -18.60
CA PRO A 72 14.90 2.27 -18.22
C PRO A 72 14.54 1.68 -16.87
N VAL A 73 13.72 2.40 -16.08
CA VAL A 73 13.35 2.02 -14.71
C VAL A 73 12.69 0.65 -14.68
N GLU A 74 11.75 0.36 -15.58
CA GLU A 74 11.05 -0.93 -15.64
C GLU A 74 12.02 -2.11 -15.87
N GLN A 75 13.12 -1.89 -16.58
CA GLN A 75 14.16 -2.92 -16.77
C GLN A 75 15.02 -3.08 -15.50
N ILE A 76 15.33 -1.99 -14.80
CA ILE A 76 16.05 -2.04 -13.52
C ILE A 76 15.24 -2.83 -12.50
N LEU A 77 13.94 -2.52 -12.35
CA LEU A 77 13.01 -3.21 -11.46
C LEU A 77 12.85 -4.69 -11.82
N ALA A 78 12.64 -5.01 -13.09
CA ALA A 78 12.52 -6.40 -13.55
C ALA A 78 13.78 -7.23 -13.26
N ARG A 79 14.97 -6.67 -13.50
CA ARG A 79 16.27 -7.31 -13.19
C ARG A 79 16.48 -7.50 -11.69
N ALA A 80 15.94 -6.60 -10.87
CA ALA A 80 15.94 -6.75 -9.41
C ALA A 80 14.94 -7.82 -8.91
N GLY A 81 14.07 -8.32 -9.79
CA GLY A 81 13.10 -9.38 -9.49
C GLY A 81 11.66 -8.89 -9.28
N ALA A 82 11.36 -7.64 -9.64
CA ALA A 82 9.99 -7.15 -9.67
C ALA A 82 9.13 -8.00 -10.64
N THR A 83 7.84 -8.08 -10.34
CA THR A 83 6.85 -8.85 -11.09
C THR A 83 5.74 -7.98 -11.64
N HIS A 84 5.50 -6.81 -11.05
CA HIS A 84 4.41 -5.92 -11.42
C HIS A 84 4.85 -4.46 -11.42
N LEU A 85 4.19 -3.65 -12.29
CA LEU A 85 4.12 -2.20 -12.13
C LEU A 85 2.68 -1.80 -11.82
N ARG A 86 2.51 -0.91 -10.86
CA ARG A 86 1.25 -0.22 -10.61
C ARG A 86 1.23 1.07 -11.42
N LEU A 87 0.09 1.35 -12.05
CA LEU A 87 -0.10 2.49 -12.94
C LEU A 87 -1.37 3.23 -12.52
N ARG A 88 -1.20 4.45 -12.03
CA ARG A 88 -2.27 5.39 -11.71
C ARG A 88 -2.91 5.92 -12.98
N VAL A 89 -4.24 6.06 -12.99
CA VAL A 89 -4.98 6.67 -14.09
C VAL A 89 -5.95 7.72 -13.59
N TRP A 90 -5.71 8.97 -13.95
CA TRP A 90 -6.65 10.07 -13.83
C TRP A 90 -7.52 10.14 -15.11
N VAL A 91 -8.73 10.70 -14.98
CA VAL A 91 -9.73 10.68 -16.07
C VAL A 91 -9.38 11.69 -17.16
N ASP A 92 -9.26 12.95 -16.79
CA ASP A 92 -8.86 14.05 -17.70
C ASP A 92 -7.89 14.99 -16.99
N PRO A 93 -6.64 14.52 -16.78
CA PRO A 93 -5.69 15.25 -15.96
C PRO A 93 -5.15 16.50 -16.63
N PRO A 94 -4.89 17.59 -15.85
CA PRO A 94 -4.12 18.72 -16.33
C PRO A 94 -2.76 18.28 -16.89
N ALA A 95 -2.32 18.87 -17.99
CA ALA A 95 -1.04 18.54 -18.65
C ALA A 95 -0.85 17.04 -19.01
N GLY A 96 -1.91 16.23 -18.97
CA GLY A 96 -1.87 14.80 -19.31
C GLY A 96 -1.09 13.91 -18.34
N TYR A 97 -0.72 14.38 -17.15
CA TYR A 97 -0.06 13.58 -16.11
C TYR A 97 -0.95 12.43 -15.69
N SER A 98 -0.36 11.24 -15.51
CA SER A 98 -1.10 10.02 -15.09
C SER A 98 -2.40 9.75 -15.92
N GLY A 99 -2.51 10.28 -17.14
CA GLY A 99 -3.65 10.01 -18.02
C GLY A 99 -3.56 8.64 -18.69
N LYS A 100 -4.70 8.15 -19.21
CA LYS A 100 -4.82 6.83 -19.85
C LYS A 100 -3.75 6.57 -20.91
N ALA A 101 -3.44 7.54 -21.78
CA ALA A 101 -2.47 7.37 -22.84
C ALA A 101 -1.05 7.07 -22.31
N ARG A 102 -0.62 7.74 -21.23
CA ARG A 102 0.66 7.51 -20.56
C ARG A 102 0.69 6.15 -19.86
N ALA A 103 -0.37 5.79 -19.18
CA ALA A 103 -0.50 4.47 -18.54
C ALA A 103 -0.44 3.32 -19.57
N LEU A 104 -1.10 3.45 -20.72
CA LEU A 104 -1.02 2.49 -21.82
C LEU A 104 0.40 2.40 -22.41
N ALA A 105 1.11 3.51 -22.54
CA ALA A 105 2.50 3.52 -22.99
C ALA A 105 3.43 2.82 -21.99
N LEU A 106 3.28 3.11 -20.69
CA LEU A 106 4.03 2.43 -19.63
C LEU A 106 3.72 0.93 -19.57
N ALA A 107 2.46 0.53 -19.75
CA ALA A 107 2.07 -0.88 -19.77
C ALA A 107 2.76 -1.66 -20.90
N LYS A 108 2.93 -1.07 -22.08
CA LYS A 108 3.74 -1.68 -23.17
C LYS A 108 5.20 -1.87 -22.77
N ARG A 109 5.78 -0.90 -22.09
CA ARG A 109 7.15 -0.97 -21.58
C ARG A 109 7.28 -2.06 -20.52
N ALA A 110 6.36 -2.08 -19.55
CA ALA A 110 6.27 -3.10 -18.51
C ALA A 110 6.19 -4.51 -19.09
N SER A 111 5.28 -4.75 -20.03
CA SER A 111 5.10 -6.04 -20.70
C SER A 111 6.36 -6.51 -21.41
N ARG A 112 7.07 -5.61 -22.13
CA ARG A 112 8.36 -5.93 -22.77
C ARG A 112 9.45 -6.29 -21.75
N ALA A 113 9.38 -5.74 -20.54
CA ALA A 113 10.28 -6.09 -19.44
C ALA A 113 9.84 -7.35 -18.66
N GLY A 114 8.72 -8.00 -19.05
CA GLY A 114 8.17 -9.18 -18.40
C GLY A 114 7.39 -8.87 -17.12
N LEU A 115 6.96 -7.63 -16.92
CA LEU A 115 6.19 -7.17 -15.77
C LEU A 115 4.69 -7.18 -16.09
N LYS A 116 3.88 -7.55 -15.12
CA LYS A 116 2.42 -7.48 -15.13
C LYS A 116 1.93 -6.11 -14.66
N ILE A 117 0.65 -5.83 -14.87
CA ILE A 117 0.04 -4.54 -14.57
C ILE A 117 -0.92 -4.64 -13.38
N VAL A 118 -0.69 -3.77 -12.40
CA VAL A 118 -1.69 -3.37 -11.40
C VAL A 118 -2.22 -2.00 -11.84
N LEU A 119 -3.52 -1.90 -12.09
CA LEU A 119 -4.13 -0.66 -12.57
C LEU A 119 -4.85 0.06 -11.42
N ASP A 120 -4.62 1.36 -11.32
CA ASP A 120 -5.15 2.24 -10.29
C ASP A 120 -5.96 3.40 -10.88
N PRO A 121 -7.22 3.18 -11.28
CA PRO A 121 -8.10 4.28 -11.65
C PRO A 121 -8.56 5.05 -10.41
N HIS A 122 -8.21 6.33 -10.34
CA HIS A 122 -8.61 7.22 -9.26
C HIS A 122 -10.09 7.65 -9.35
N TYR A 123 -10.72 7.52 -10.52
CA TYR A 123 -12.04 8.10 -10.80
C TYR A 123 -12.11 9.60 -10.51
N SER A 124 -11.02 10.31 -10.76
CA SER A 124 -10.88 11.75 -10.59
C SER A 124 -10.00 12.29 -11.71
N ASP A 125 -10.09 13.59 -12.00
CA ASP A 125 -9.21 14.26 -12.96
C ASP A 125 -7.81 14.55 -12.39
N PHE A 126 -7.68 14.39 -11.07
CA PHE A 126 -6.43 14.61 -10.33
C PHE A 126 -6.34 13.63 -9.16
N TRP A 127 -5.57 13.95 -8.11
CA TRP A 127 -5.43 13.10 -6.94
C TRP A 127 -6.78 12.71 -6.34
N ALA A 128 -6.92 11.43 -6.04
CA ALA A 128 -7.94 10.89 -5.16
C ALA A 128 -7.22 10.20 -4.00
N ASP A 129 -7.49 10.65 -2.78
CA ASP A 129 -6.84 10.24 -1.55
C ASP A 129 -7.86 10.30 -0.39
N PRO A 130 -7.49 10.00 0.88
CA PRO A 130 -8.44 10.04 1.99
C PRO A 130 -9.10 11.40 2.24
N PHE A 131 -8.57 12.48 1.68
CA PHE A 131 -9.02 13.86 1.90
C PHE A 131 -9.76 14.46 0.70
N THR A 132 -9.62 13.85 -0.49
CA THR A 132 -10.28 14.32 -1.72
C THR A 132 -10.62 13.15 -2.65
N GLN A 133 -11.86 13.15 -3.16
CA GLN A 133 -12.37 12.12 -4.06
C GLN A 133 -13.34 12.77 -5.06
N SER A 134 -12.84 13.77 -5.80
CA SER A 134 -13.67 14.62 -6.65
C SER A 134 -14.26 13.85 -7.84
N ILE A 135 -15.54 14.13 -8.16
CA ILE A 135 -16.14 13.65 -9.39
C ILE A 135 -15.47 14.33 -10.59
N PRO A 136 -15.04 13.58 -11.62
CA PRO A 136 -14.47 14.16 -12.84
C PRO A 136 -15.39 15.16 -13.52
N ALA A 137 -14.81 16.17 -14.16
CA ALA A 137 -15.57 17.17 -14.91
C ALA A 137 -16.48 16.50 -15.96
N GLY A 138 -17.72 16.96 -16.04
CA GLY A 138 -18.70 16.45 -17.00
C GLY A 138 -19.28 15.05 -16.69
N TRP A 139 -18.91 14.43 -15.56
CA TRP A 139 -19.57 13.21 -15.12
C TRP A 139 -20.92 13.52 -14.44
N PRO A 140 -21.92 12.58 -14.49
CA PRO A 140 -23.16 12.75 -13.74
C PRO A 140 -22.91 12.95 -12.23
N VAL A 141 -23.76 13.72 -11.59
CA VAL A 141 -23.70 14.01 -10.15
C VAL A 141 -24.84 13.35 -9.35
N ASP A 142 -25.67 12.54 -10.01
CA ASP A 142 -26.66 11.68 -9.39
C ASP A 142 -26.15 10.23 -9.32
N LEU A 143 -26.60 9.46 -8.35
CA LEU A 143 -26.11 8.10 -8.11
C LEU A 143 -26.33 7.14 -9.29
N PRO A 144 -27.52 7.06 -9.92
CA PRO A 144 -27.74 6.17 -11.06
C PRO A 144 -26.86 6.51 -12.27
N GLY A 145 -26.79 7.78 -12.65
CA GLY A 145 -25.98 8.27 -13.76
C GLY A 145 -24.49 8.05 -13.51
N LEU A 146 -24.03 8.36 -12.29
CA LEU A 146 -22.64 8.18 -11.91
C LEU A 146 -22.24 6.70 -11.88
N ALA A 147 -23.09 5.81 -11.37
CA ALA A 147 -22.83 4.36 -11.39
C ALA A 147 -22.74 3.82 -12.82
N ALA A 148 -23.62 4.24 -13.73
CA ALA A 148 -23.56 3.89 -15.14
C ALA A 148 -22.26 4.39 -15.80
N LYS A 149 -21.82 5.61 -15.46
CA LYS A 149 -20.58 6.20 -15.96
C LYS A 149 -19.35 5.44 -15.44
N VAL A 150 -19.28 5.12 -14.15
CA VAL A 150 -18.21 4.33 -13.54
C VAL A 150 -18.10 2.96 -14.22
N LEU A 151 -19.23 2.27 -14.42
CA LEU A 151 -19.26 0.97 -15.10
C LEU A 151 -18.67 1.09 -16.52
N THR A 152 -19.15 2.05 -17.29
CA THR A 152 -18.75 2.22 -18.69
C THR A 152 -17.28 2.62 -18.79
N TYR A 153 -16.83 3.60 -18.01
CA TYR A 153 -15.44 4.06 -17.98
C TYR A 153 -14.49 2.92 -17.60
N THR A 154 -14.81 2.18 -16.53
CA THR A 154 -13.94 1.08 -16.08
C THR A 154 -13.87 -0.04 -17.12
N ARG A 155 -15.02 -0.40 -17.74
CA ARG A 155 -15.05 -1.41 -18.81
C ARG A 155 -14.17 -1.01 -19.99
N GLU A 156 -14.29 0.23 -20.45
CA GLU A 156 -13.51 0.74 -21.58
C GLU A 156 -12.03 0.82 -21.25
N LEU A 157 -11.68 1.31 -20.05
CA LEU A 157 -10.30 1.40 -19.59
C LEU A 157 -9.63 0.01 -19.57
N ILE A 158 -10.24 -0.98 -18.94
CA ILE A 158 -9.70 -2.35 -18.87
C ILE A 158 -9.61 -2.98 -20.27
N ARG A 159 -10.59 -2.75 -21.13
CA ARG A 159 -10.59 -3.22 -22.51
C ARG A 159 -9.43 -2.65 -23.31
N ASP A 160 -9.16 -1.34 -23.19
CA ASP A 160 -8.07 -0.69 -23.92
C ASP A 160 -6.70 -1.32 -23.60
N PHE A 161 -6.47 -1.73 -22.34
CA PHE A 161 -5.27 -2.47 -21.94
C PHE A 161 -5.23 -3.88 -22.55
N ALA A 162 -6.36 -4.58 -22.56
CA ALA A 162 -6.44 -5.91 -23.17
C ALA A 162 -6.24 -5.87 -24.68
N ASP A 163 -6.92 -4.95 -25.38
CA ASP A 163 -6.86 -4.80 -26.82
C ASP A 163 -5.46 -4.41 -27.34
N GLN A 164 -4.71 -3.66 -26.53
CA GLN A 164 -3.30 -3.38 -26.88
C GLN A 164 -2.32 -4.53 -26.56
N GLY A 165 -2.76 -5.65 -25.99
CA GLY A 165 -1.94 -6.81 -25.63
C GLY A 165 -1.20 -6.68 -24.28
N THR A 166 -1.65 -5.82 -23.40
CA THR A 166 -1.11 -5.65 -22.02
C THR A 166 -2.22 -5.79 -20.98
N PRO A 167 -2.81 -7.00 -20.85
CA PRO A 167 -3.95 -7.19 -19.95
C PRO A 167 -3.59 -6.84 -18.50
N VAL A 168 -4.57 -6.28 -17.79
CA VAL A 168 -4.45 -5.94 -16.37
C VAL A 168 -4.57 -7.23 -15.52
N ASP A 169 -3.61 -7.46 -14.63
CA ASP A 169 -3.62 -8.60 -13.69
C ASP A 169 -4.44 -8.31 -12.43
N ILE A 170 -4.27 -7.09 -11.89
CA ILE A 170 -5.00 -6.59 -10.71
C ILE A 170 -5.52 -5.18 -11.03
N VAL A 171 -6.77 -4.92 -10.74
CA VAL A 171 -7.34 -3.56 -10.76
C VAL A 171 -7.85 -3.19 -9.37
N GLN A 172 -7.48 -2.02 -8.88
CA GLN A 172 -8.14 -1.43 -7.72
C GLN A 172 -9.34 -0.59 -8.18
N ILE A 173 -10.39 -0.56 -7.37
CA ILE A 173 -11.60 0.21 -7.66
C ILE A 173 -11.58 1.47 -6.80
N GLY A 174 -10.96 2.51 -7.35
CA GLY A 174 -10.62 3.75 -6.64
C GLY A 174 -9.34 3.63 -5.84
N ASN A 175 -8.77 4.78 -5.44
CA ASN A 175 -7.56 4.88 -4.63
C ASN A 175 -7.91 5.34 -3.21
N GLU A 176 -7.36 4.65 -2.18
CA GLU A 176 -7.48 5.00 -0.76
C GLU A 176 -8.91 5.35 -0.32
N ILE A 177 -9.83 4.46 -0.62
CA ILE A 177 -11.27 4.66 -0.57
C ILE A 177 -11.88 4.60 0.85
N THR A 178 -11.11 4.83 1.89
CA THR A 178 -11.57 4.72 3.29
C THR A 178 -12.77 5.61 3.58
N ASN A 179 -12.85 6.78 2.97
CA ASN A 179 -13.99 7.70 3.10
C ASN A 179 -14.89 7.73 1.83
N GLY A 180 -14.91 6.62 1.08
CA GLY A 180 -15.72 6.52 -0.13
C GLY A 180 -14.98 6.98 -1.39
N ILE A 181 -15.73 7.20 -2.49
CA ILE A 181 -15.25 7.67 -3.79
C ILE A 181 -16.24 8.68 -4.38
N LEU A 182 -15.79 9.53 -5.32
CA LEU A 182 -16.67 10.36 -6.13
C LEU A 182 -17.61 11.23 -5.28
N TRP A 183 -17.03 12.07 -4.43
CA TRP A 183 -17.76 12.93 -3.50
C TRP A 183 -18.54 14.03 -4.20
N PRO A 184 -19.74 14.42 -3.66
CA PRO A 184 -20.34 13.90 -2.41
C PRO A 184 -21.18 12.62 -2.59
N VAL A 185 -21.41 12.13 -3.81
CA VAL A 185 -22.36 11.03 -4.10
C VAL A 185 -21.96 9.72 -3.44
N GLY A 186 -20.69 9.35 -3.53
CA GLY A 186 -20.15 8.15 -2.90
C GLY A 186 -19.31 8.43 -1.65
N GLN A 187 -19.42 9.63 -1.07
CA GLN A 187 -18.76 9.98 0.19
C GLN A 187 -19.36 9.18 1.34
N LEU A 188 -18.51 8.56 2.13
CA LEU A 188 -18.98 7.69 3.20
C LEU A 188 -19.47 8.47 4.42
N TYR A 189 -18.68 9.44 4.90
CA TYR A 189 -19.06 10.29 6.03
C TYR A 189 -19.65 11.60 5.56
N LEU A 190 -20.88 11.88 5.99
CA LEU A 190 -21.54 13.17 5.76
C LEU A 190 -21.27 14.17 6.87
N SER A 191 -21.53 15.44 6.60
CA SER A 191 -21.33 16.53 7.56
C SER A 191 -22.20 16.42 8.83
N ASP A 192 -23.32 15.70 8.76
CA ASP A 192 -24.20 15.39 9.89
C ASP A 192 -23.78 14.15 10.69
N GLY A 193 -22.66 13.52 10.33
CA GLY A 193 -22.12 12.31 10.96
C GLY A 193 -22.75 11.01 10.46
N SER A 194 -23.72 11.05 9.56
CA SER A 194 -24.29 9.84 8.96
C SER A 194 -23.34 9.19 7.95
N GLN A 195 -23.62 7.92 7.59
CA GLN A 195 -22.76 7.15 6.68
C GLN A 195 -23.56 6.62 5.49
N GLN A 196 -23.04 6.80 4.28
CA GLN A 196 -23.68 6.42 3.03
C GLN A 196 -23.16 5.12 2.42
N TRP A 197 -23.13 4.02 3.18
CA TRP A 197 -22.64 2.73 2.70
C TRP A 197 -23.33 2.23 1.42
N ALA A 198 -24.63 2.41 1.28
CA ALA A 198 -25.39 1.92 0.14
C ALA A 198 -25.00 2.61 -1.18
N ALA A 199 -24.85 3.93 -1.17
CA ALA A 199 -24.42 4.70 -2.33
C ALA A 199 -22.97 4.35 -2.71
N PHE A 200 -22.07 4.33 -1.75
CA PHE A 200 -20.68 3.94 -1.96
C PHE A 200 -20.57 2.51 -2.53
N ALA A 201 -21.25 1.53 -1.93
CA ALA A 201 -21.27 0.15 -2.42
C ALA A 201 -21.83 0.02 -3.84
N THR A 202 -22.82 0.85 -4.20
CA THR A 202 -23.38 0.88 -5.57
C THR A 202 -22.31 1.28 -6.58
N LEU A 203 -21.53 2.33 -6.28
CA LEU A 203 -20.44 2.78 -7.16
C LEU A 203 -19.31 1.74 -7.26
N LEU A 204 -18.91 1.11 -6.12
CA LEU A 204 -17.92 0.05 -6.15
C LEU A 204 -18.38 -1.15 -7.02
N LYS A 205 -19.61 -1.60 -6.84
CA LYS A 205 -20.17 -2.71 -7.64
C LYS A 205 -20.23 -2.37 -9.12
N ALA A 206 -20.52 -1.11 -9.46
CA ALA A 206 -20.49 -0.64 -10.85
C ALA A 206 -19.07 -0.73 -11.44
N GLY A 207 -18.05 -0.24 -10.73
CA GLY A 207 -16.65 -0.36 -11.14
C GLY A 207 -16.22 -1.82 -11.30
N ILE A 208 -16.54 -2.68 -10.35
CA ILE A 208 -16.23 -4.12 -10.40
C ILE A 208 -16.89 -4.79 -11.61
N THR A 209 -18.17 -4.48 -11.87
CA THR A 209 -18.89 -5.02 -13.02
C THR A 209 -18.25 -4.56 -14.33
N GLY A 210 -17.90 -3.28 -14.42
CA GLY A 210 -17.18 -2.71 -15.57
C GLY A 210 -15.82 -3.40 -15.78
N ALA A 211 -15.02 -3.55 -14.72
CA ALA A 211 -13.72 -4.20 -14.80
C ALA A 211 -13.81 -5.65 -15.33
N ARG A 212 -14.70 -6.44 -14.77
CA ARG A 212 -14.94 -7.83 -15.23
C ARG A 212 -15.41 -7.89 -16.68
N ALA A 213 -16.32 -7.01 -17.08
CA ALA A 213 -16.81 -6.93 -18.45
C ALA A 213 -15.70 -6.47 -19.44
N GLY A 214 -14.80 -5.58 -19.01
CA GLY A 214 -13.67 -5.12 -19.82
C GLY A 214 -12.59 -6.18 -19.99
N ALA A 215 -12.34 -6.98 -18.98
CA ALA A 215 -11.34 -8.06 -19.00
C ALA A 215 -11.73 -9.23 -19.92
N GLN A 216 -12.99 -9.34 -20.27
CA GLN A 216 -13.51 -10.46 -21.08
C GLN A 216 -13.16 -11.84 -20.44
N LEU A 217 -12.35 -12.63 -21.11
CA LEU A 217 -11.92 -13.94 -20.63
C LEU A 217 -10.54 -13.92 -19.92
N GLN A 218 -9.91 -12.75 -19.82
CA GLN A 218 -8.61 -12.63 -19.16
C GLN A 218 -8.78 -12.72 -17.62
N PRO A 219 -7.88 -13.43 -16.93
CA PRO A 219 -7.88 -13.42 -15.48
C PRO A 219 -7.67 -11.99 -14.95
N LEU A 220 -8.58 -11.51 -14.11
CA LEU A 220 -8.49 -10.20 -13.48
C LEU A 220 -8.85 -10.33 -12.00
N LYS A 221 -8.02 -9.77 -11.12
CA LYS A 221 -8.30 -9.66 -9.69
C LYS A 221 -8.76 -8.26 -9.32
N ILE A 222 -9.77 -8.19 -8.47
CA ILE A 222 -10.32 -6.94 -7.94
C ILE A 222 -9.71 -6.66 -6.59
N MET A 223 -9.08 -5.52 -6.42
CA MET A 223 -8.53 -5.03 -5.15
C MET A 223 -9.38 -3.86 -4.64
N LEU A 224 -9.66 -3.84 -3.34
CA LEU A 224 -10.11 -2.64 -2.63
C LEU A 224 -8.94 -2.11 -1.80
N HIS A 225 -8.63 -0.84 -1.96
CA HIS A 225 -7.44 -0.20 -1.41
C HIS A 225 -7.81 0.90 -0.41
N ILE A 226 -7.30 0.78 0.81
CA ILE A 226 -7.48 1.78 1.89
C ILE A 226 -6.14 2.18 2.52
N ASP A 227 -6.11 3.36 3.13
CA ASP A 227 -4.94 3.96 3.77
C ASP A 227 -4.88 3.66 5.29
N ARG A 228 -4.95 2.39 5.67
CA ARG A 228 -5.06 1.98 7.09
C ARG A 228 -4.06 0.89 7.50
N GLY A 229 -2.86 0.89 6.91
CA GLY A 229 -1.87 -0.18 7.05
C GLY A 229 -1.58 -0.63 8.48
N GLY A 230 -1.37 0.30 9.43
CA GLY A 230 -1.18 0.01 10.86
C GLY A 230 -2.44 0.18 11.71
N ARG A 231 -3.62 0.41 11.12
CA ARG A 231 -4.87 0.76 11.82
C ARG A 231 -5.87 -0.40 11.81
N LEU A 232 -5.62 -1.41 12.64
CA LEU A 232 -6.42 -2.64 12.69
C LEU A 232 -7.93 -2.39 12.93
N GLY A 233 -8.28 -1.50 13.86
CA GLY A 233 -9.68 -1.15 14.15
C GLY A 233 -10.40 -0.57 12.95
N ASP A 234 -9.77 0.38 12.26
CA ASP A 234 -10.32 1.05 11.09
C ASP A 234 -10.45 0.09 9.91
N THR A 235 -9.46 -0.80 9.72
CA THR A 235 -9.49 -1.84 8.69
C THR A 235 -10.65 -2.81 8.90
N ARG A 236 -10.85 -3.28 10.15
CA ARG A 236 -12.00 -4.13 10.50
C ARG A 236 -13.33 -3.42 10.21
N TRP A 237 -13.46 -2.19 10.71
CA TRP A 237 -14.67 -1.41 10.50
C TRP A 237 -14.98 -1.27 9.00
N PHE A 238 -14.00 -0.93 8.17
CA PHE A 238 -14.20 -0.76 6.73
C PHE A 238 -14.62 -2.07 6.05
N PHE A 239 -13.83 -3.14 6.18
CA PHE A 239 -14.08 -4.39 5.46
C PHE A 239 -15.27 -5.19 6.00
N ASP A 240 -15.64 -5.05 7.28
CA ASP A 240 -16.87 -5.65 7.81
C ASP A 240 -18.10 -5.00 7.16
N ASN A 241 -18.11 -3.68 7.03
CA ASN A 241 -19.20 -2.97 6.34
C ASN A 241 -19.23 -3.27 4.83
N ILE A 242 -18.09 -3.31 4.15
CA ILE A 242 -18.00 -3.70 2.73
C ILE A 242 -18.61 -5.09 2.51
N ARG A 243 -18.30 -6.05 3.40
CA ARG A 243 -18.91 -7.38 3.36
C ARG A 243 -20.40 -7.36 3.60
N ALA A 244 -20.88 -6.58 4.57
CA ALA A 244 -22.30 -6.41 4.86
C ALA A 244 -23.07 -5.83 3.66
N GLN A 245 -22.42 -4.96 2.87
CA GLN A 245 -22.96 -4.43 1.62
C GLN A 245 -22.87 -5.43 0.45
N GLY A 246 -22.28 -6.59 0.62
CA GLY A 246 -22.13 -7.60 -0.44
C GLY A 246 -21.28 -7.13 -1.63
N VAL A 247 -20.23 -6.33 -1.39
CA VAL A 247 -19.28 -5.91 -2.42
C VAL A 247 -18.29 -7.05 -2.68
N PRO A 248 -18.22 -7.60 -3.91
CA PRO A 248 -17.31 -8.72 -4.21
C PRO A 248 -15.91 -8.20 -4.57
N PHE A 249 -14.90 -8.62 -3.83
CA PHE A 249 -13.50 -8.31 -4.11
C PHE A 249 -12.59 -9.52 -3.86
N ASP A 250 -11.38 -9.50 -4.41
CA ASP A 250 -10.42 -10.60 -4.35
C ASP A 250 -9.24 -10.30 -3.41
N ILE A 251 -8.80 -9.04 -3.30
CA ILE A 251 -7.58 -8.62 -2.61
C ILE A 251 -7.89 -7.46 -1.67
N ILE A 252 -7.31 -7.50 -0.46
CA ILE A 252 -7.24 -6.36 0.45
C ILE A 252 -5.95 -5.59 0.15
N GLY A 253 -6.07 -4.33 -0.29
CA GLY A 253 -4.97 -3.40 -0.49
C GLY A 253 -4.84 -2.43 0.68
N GLN A 254 -3.60 -2.16 1.12
CA GLN A 254 -3.29 -1.25 2.20
C GLN A 254 -2.16 -0.29 1.80
N SER A 255 -2.32 1.02 2.00
CA SER A 255 -1.17 1.91 2.07
C SER A 255 -0.50 1.78 3.42
N TYR A 256 0.82 1.73 3.43
CA TYR A 256 1.60 1.77 4.66
C TYR A 256 2.77 2.76 4.54
N TYR A 257 2.59 3.89 5.18
CA TYR A 257 3.58 4.93 5.38
C TYR A 257 3.79 5.08 6.89
N PRO A 258 4.95 4.68 7.45
CA PRO A 258 5.13 4.62 8.91
C PRO A 258 4.91 5.96 9.61
N MET A 259 5.21 7.08 8.95
CA MET A 259 4.97 8.43 9.47
C MET A 259 3.49 8.75 9.74
N TRP A 260 2.56 8.00 9.14
CA TRP A 260 1.11 8.21 9.29
C TRP A 260 0.40 6.99 9.89
N HIS A 261 0.91 5.79 9.60
CA HIS A 261 0.18 4.54 9.87
C HIS A 261 0.75 3.76 11.06
N GLY A 262 1.82 4.25 11.70
CA GLY A 262 2.41 3.60 12.87
C GLY A 262 3.50 2.60 12.55
N SER A 263 3.82 1.74 13.52
CA SER A 263 4.96 0.83 13.48
C SER A 263 4.75 -0.41 12.59
N LEU A 264 5.85 -1.07 12.26
CA LEU A 264 5.82 -2.39 11.59
C LEU A 264 5.12 -3.47 12.43
N THR A 265 5.13 -3.34 13.77
CA THR A 265 4.36 -4.23 14.65
C THR A 265 2.87 -4.05 14.47
N GLU A 266 2.41 -2.80 14.36
CA GLU A 266 1.00 -2.49 14.10
C GLU A 266 0.60 -2.92 12.69
N LEU A 267 1.45 -2.73 11.70
CA LEU A 267 1.26 -3.28 10.35
C LEU A 267 1.08 -4.80 10.39
N ALA A 268 2.01 -5.52 11.02
CA ALA A 268 1.97 -6.97 11.10
C ALA A 268 0.68 -7.47 11.77
N ALA A 269 0.25 -6.82 12.85
CA ALA A 269 -1.00 -7.16 13.54
C ALA A 269 -2.22 -6.95 12.64
N ASN A 270 -2.30 -5.82 11.94
CA ASN A 270 -3.41 -5.50 11.03
C ASN A 270 -3.47 -6.45 9.84
N LEU A 271 -2.34 -6.72 9.17
CA LEU A 271 -2.32 -7.61 8.01
C LEU A 271 -2.61 -9.07 8.39
N THR A 272 -2.11 -9.53 9.56
CA THR A 272 -2.40 -10.87 10.09
C THR A 272 -3.90 -11.04 10.37
N ASP A 273 -4.51 -10.06 11.03
CA ASP A 273 -5.95 -10.08 11.30
C ASP A 273 -6.76 -10.03 10.00
N SER A 274 -6.41 -9.16 9.07
CA SER A 274 -7.06 -9.04 7.77
C SER A 274 -7.04 -10.35 6.99
N ALA A 275 -5.88 -11.00 6.93
CA ALA A 275 -5.71 -12.28 6.27
C ALA A 275 -6.55 -13.38 6.92
N ALA A 276 -6.55 -13.47 8.25
CA ALA A 276 -7.29 -14.46 9.00
C ALA A 276 -8.81 -14.23 8.94
N ARG A 277 -9.25 -12.97 9.21
CA ARG A 277 -10.67 -12.60 9.34
C ARG A 277 -11.43 -12.68 8.01
N TYR A 278 -10.82 -12.21 6.94
CA TYR A 278 -11.49 -12.13 5.63
C TYR A 278 -11.15 -13.29 4.71
N GLY A 279 -10.12 -14.07 5.01
CA GLY A 279 -9.69 -15.19 4.16
C GLY A 279 -9.20 -14.74 2.78
N LYS A 280 -8.77 -13.48 2.63
CA LYS A 280 -8.34 -12.88 1.37
C LYS A 280 -6.83 -12.68 1.34
N PRO A 281 -6.20 -12.73 0.14
CA PRO A 281 -4.85 -12.21 -0.04
C PRO A 281 -4.75 -10.73 0.36
N VAL A 282 -3.62 -10.36 0.95
CA VAL A 282 -3.31 -9.00 1.40
C VAL A 282 -2.11 -8.46 0.63
N LEU A 283 -2.25 -7.28 0.06
CA LEU A 283 -1.22 -6.54 -0.66
C LEU A 283 -0.94 -5.22 0.05
N VAL A 284 0.32 -4.94 0.37
CA VAL A 284 0.74 -3.58 0.69
C VAL A 284 0.81 -2.84 -0.63
N ALA A 285 -0.28 -2.13 -0.99
CA ALA A 285 -0.48 -1.51 -2.29
C ALA A 285 0.36 -0.24 -2.48
N GLU A 286 0.73 0.39 -1.36
CA GLU A 286 1.68 1.51 -1.33
C GLU A 286 2.56 1.41 -0.10
N VAL A 287 3.85 1.64 -0.27
CA VAL A 287 4.82 1.78 0.81
C VAL A 287 5.99 2.64 0.37
N ALA A 288 6.44 3.55 1.24
CA ALA A 288 7.69 4.26 1.05
C ALA A 288 8.41 4.45 2.40
N TYR A 289 9.73 4.61 2.35
CA TYR A 289 10.58 4.83 3.52
C TYR A 289 11.80 5.68 3.14
N PRO A 290 12.23 6.66 3.96
CA PRO A 290 13.33 7.53 3.60
C PRO A 290 14.67 6.79 3.61
N TRP A 291 15.52 7.15 2.63
CA TRP A 291 16.92 6.75 2.61
C TRP A 291 17.87 7.84 3.12
N THR A 292 17.33 9.05 3.30
CA THR A 292 18.00 10.22 3.87
C THR A 292 16.95 11.19 4.43
N PHE A 293 17.37 12.17 5.24
CA PHE A 293 16.53 13.32 5.62
C PHE A 293 16.86 14.57 4.81
N GLU A 294 17.81 14.47 3.89
CA GLU A 294 18.11 15.57 2.97
C GLU A 294 16.97 15.77 1.96
N ASP A 295 16.88 16.98 1.44
CA ASP A 295 15.91 17.42 0.46
C ASP A 295 16.66 17.70 -0.85
N GLY A 296 16.35 16.98 -1.90
CA GLY A 296 17.09 17.00 -3.14
C GLY A 296 16.70 18.18 -4.06
N ASP A 297 15.49 18.73 -3.93
CA ASP A 297 15.04 19.88 -4.71
C ASP A 297 14.99 21.20 -3.89
N GLY A 298 15.18 21.14 -2.58
CA GLY A 298 15.18 22.29 -1.68
C GLY A 298 13.81 22.90 -1.45
N ARG A 299 12.72 22.15 -1.69
CA ARG A 299 11.34 22.66 -1.61
C ARG A 299 10.52 22.09 -0.46
N GLY A 300 11.09 21.20 0.33
CA GLY A 300 10.47 20.60 1.50
C GLY A 300 9.99 19.18 1.29
N ASN A 301 10.33 18.32 2.26
CA ASN A 301 9.95 16.91 2.29
C ASN A 301 8.94 16.60 3.40
N ILE A 302 8.11 15.56 3.21
CA ILE A 302 7.20 15.07 4.24
C ILE A 302 7.97 14.48 5.42
N VAL A 303 9.10 13.81 5.16
CA VAL A 303 9.93 13.20 6.20
C VAL A 303 11.27 13.92 6.28
N THR A 304 11.40 14.82 7.25
CA THR A 304 12.60 15.63 7.50
C THR A 304 13.35 15.24 8.77
N ALA A 305 12.78 14.35 9.59
CA ALA A 305 13.37 13.92 10.85
C ALA A 305 12.90 12.52 11.27
N GLY A 306 13.73 11.84 12.06
CA GLY A 306 13.42 10.50 12.57
C GLY A 306 12.28 10.45 13.58
N SER A 307 11.91 11.59 14.18
CA SER A 307 10.84 11.65 15.19
C SER A 307 9.44 11.25 14.68
N VAL A 308 9.23 11.29 13.35
CA VAL A 308 7.96 10.84 12.73
C VAL A 308 7.98 9.37 12.32
N LEU A 309 9.09 8.67 12.53
CA LEU A 309 9.27 7.26 12.13
C LEU A 309 9.34 6.36 13.38
N PRO A 310 8.32 5.54 13.66
CA PRO A 310 8.29 4.72 14.87
C PRO A 310 9.47 3.74 15.01
N ASP A 311 9.94 3.18 13.89
CA ASP A 311 10.99 2.16 13.86
C ASP A 311 12.36 2.71 13.43
N VAL A 312 12.60 4.03 13.53
CA VAL A 312 13.83 4.69 13.04
C VAL A 312 15.10 4.20 13.73
N SER A 313 15.02 3.81 15.00
CA SER A 313 16.17 3.25 15.72
C SER A 313 16.65 1.92 15.15
N ARG A 314 15.73 1.13 14.59
CA ARG A 314 16.02 -0.15 13.93
C ARG A 314 16.34 0.03 12.44
N TYR A 315 15.69 0.98 11.81
CA TYR A 315 15.82 1.30 10.38
C TYR A 315 16.10 2.80 10.21
N PRO A 316 17.35 3.27 10.44
CA PRO A 316 17.68 4.68 10.26
C PRO A 316 17.49 5.11 8.81
N ALA A 317 17.21 6.41 8.59
CA ALA A 317 17.08 6.98 7.25
C ALA A 317 18.46 7.03 6.56
N THR A 318 18.89 5.88 6.09
CA THR A 318 20.11 5.62 5.32
C THR A 318 19.81 4.59 4.25
N PRO A 319 20.61 4.48 3.19
CA PRO A 319 20.40 3.43 2.16
C PRO A 319 20.34 2.00 2.74
N ALA A 320 21.10 1.72 3.78
CA ALA A 320 21.09 0.42 4.46
C ALA A 320 19.84 0.23 5.33
N GLY A 321 19.45 1.28 6.07
CA GLY A 321 18.25 1.24 6.92
C GLY A 321 16.98 1.11 6.08
N GLN A 322 16.89 1.83 4.96
CA GLN A 322 15.79 1.68 3.99
C GLN A 322 15.73 0.25 3.45
N ALA A 323 16.86 -0.35 3.08
CA ALA A 323 16.91 -1.72 2.60
C ALA A 323 16.43 -2.71 3.68
N GLY A 324 16.84 -2.52 4.94
CA GLY A 324 16.38 -3.32 6.08
C GLY A 324 14.88 -3.18 6.33
N PHE A 325 14.31 -1.99 6.17
CA PHE A 325 12.88 -1.75 6.30
C PHE A 325 12.06 -2.52 5.26
N TYR A 326 12.43 -2.50 3.99
CA TYR A 326 11.73 -3.27 2.96
C TYR A 326 11.90 -4.79 3.15
N GLU A 327 13.02 -5.24 3.69
CA GLU A 327 13.18 -6.64 4.06
C GLU A 327 12.21 -7.06 5.17
N GLU A 328 11.97 -6.19 6.14
CA GLU A 328 10.98 -6.44 7.18
C GLU A 328 9.54 -6.46 6.63
N ILE A 329 9.20 -5.57 5.71
CA ILE A 329 7.91 -5.65 4.98
C ILE A 329 7.75 -7.02 4.30
N ARG A 330 8.79 -7.50 3.63
CA ARG A 330 8.78 -8.85 3.02
C ARG A 330 8.51 -9.94 4.05
N ARG A 331 9.22 -9.90 5.19
CA ARG A 331 9.06 -10.88 6.27
C ARG A 331 7.64 -10.86 6.83
N VAL A 332 7.11 -9.69 7.17
CA VAL A 332 5.73 -9.53 7.63
C VAL A 332 4.74 -10.19 6.67
N LEU A 333 4.89 -9.96 5.37
CA LEU A 333 3.99 -10.53 4.36
C LEU A 333 4.16 -12.05 4.20
N LEU A 334 5.38 -12.57 4.28
CA LEU A 334 5.65 -14.01 4.20
C LEU A 334 5.10 -14.77 5.41
N ASP A 335 5.06 -14.12 6.57
CA ASP A 335 4.57 -14.70 7.82
C ASP A 335 3.03 -14.69 7.96
N LEU A 336 2.30 -14.08 6.99
CA LEU A 336 0.85 -14.03 7.06
C LEU A 336 0.20 -15.43 6.99
N PRO A 337 -0.87 -15.67 7.76
CA PRO A 337 -1.49 -16.99 7.88
C PRO A 337 -1.97 -17.51 6.52
N ALA A 338 -1.82 -18.81 6.33
CA ALA A 338 -2.22 -19.56 5.13
C ALA A 338 -1.59 -19.03 3.82
N GLY A 339 -0.40 -18.40 3.90
CA GLY A 339 0.29 -17.85 2.73
C GLY A 339 -0.47 -16.71 2.03
N ARG A 340 -1.26 -15.94 2.80
CA ARG A 340 -2.09 -14.87 2.25
C ARG A 340 -1.37 -13.54 2.03
N GLY A 341 -0.10 -13.43 2.36
CA GLY A 341 0.72 -12.27 1.96
C GLY A 341 0.96 -12.31 0.45
N LEU A 342 0.23 -11.49 -0.28
CA LEU A 342 0.35 -11.44 -1.74
C LEU A 342 1.63 -10.73 -2.17
N GLY A 343 1.99 -9.64 -1.48
CA GLY A 343 3.17 -8.87 -1.79
C GLY A 343 3.09 -7.39 -1.43
N PHE A 344 3.94 -6.59 -2.08
CA PHE A 344 4.01 -5.15 -1.86
C PHE A 344 4.35 -4.41 -3.16
N LEU A 345 3.97 -3.13 -3.20
CA LEU A 345 4.31 -2.18 -4.25
C LEU A 345 4.95 -0.94 -3.59
N VAL A 346 6.17 -0.61 -3.98
CA VAL A 346 6.82 0.64 -3.54
C VAL A 346 6.22 1.79 -4.34
N TRP A 347 5.81 2.84 -3.64
CA TRP A 347 5.18 3.98 -4.28
C TRP A 347 6.24 4.93 -4.83
N GLU A 348 6.18 5.22 -6.13
CA GLU A 348 7.01 6.15 -6.90
C GLU A 348 8.51 6.08 -6.52
N PRO A 349 9.15 4.89 -6.57
CA PRO A 349 10.53 4.74 -6.14
C PRO A 349 11.53 5.54 -7.00
N GLU A 350 11.13 5.95 -8.18
CA GLU A 350 11.93 6.71 -9.14
C GLU A 350 11.65 8.22 -9.07
N TRP A 351 10.73 8.68 -8.25
CA TRP A 351 10.35 10.09 -8.20
C TRP A 351 11.41 10.95 -7.47
N ILE A 352 12.59 11.02 -8.07
CA ILE A 352 13.71 11.87 -7.65
C ILE A 352 13.49 13.31 -8.12
N PRO A 353 14.30 14.31 -7.67
CA PRO A 353 14.18 15.68 -8.14
C PRO A 353 14.12 15.80 -9.67
N GLY A 354 13.26 16.68 -10.17
CA GLY A 354 13.09 16.94 -11.60
C GLY A 354 11.67 17.33 -11.98
N VAL A 355 10.67 16.72 -11.37
CA VAL A 355 9.26 17.10 -11.52
C VAL A 355 8.56 17.05 -10.17
N GLY A 356 7.66 18.01 -9.93
CA GLY A 356 6.79 18.02 -8.75
C GLY A 356 5.51 17.21 -8.98
N TRP A 357 4.67 17.16 -7.94
CA TRP A 357 3.37 16.46 -7.97
C TRP A 357 2.38 17.08 -8.98
N GLN A 358 2.62 18.30 -9.41
CA GLN A 358 2.07 18.97 -10.60
C GLN A 358 3.11 19.91 -11.18
N ALA A 359 2.85 20.48 -12.36
CA ALA A 359 3.75 21.42 -13.01
C ALA A 359 4.06 22.62 -12.10
N GLY A 360 5.35 22.87 -11.84
CA GLY A 360 5.84 23.97 -10.98
C GLY A 360 5.75 23.74 -9.47
N ALA A 361 5.23 22.61 -9.02
CA ALA A 361 5.18 22.25 -7.60
C ALA A 361 6.46 21.53 -7.15
N GLU A 362 6.57 21.31 -5.82
CA GLU A 362 7.62 20.55 -5.17
C GLU A 362 7.49 19.03 -5.37
N ASN A 363 8.58 18.33 -5.14
CA ASN A 363 8.57 16.88 -4.91
C ASN A 363 8.81 16.60 -3.43
N SER A 364 7.76 16.53 -2.65
CA SER A 364 7.83 16.30 -1.20
C SER A 364 8.18 14.85 -0.80
N TYR A 365 8.46 13.97 -1.76
CA TYR A 365 8.78 12.55 -1.58
C TYR A 365 10.18 12.17 -2.09
N ASP A 366 10.99 13.09 -2.54
CA ASP A 366 12.25 12.78 -3.24
C ASP A 366 13.24 11.98 -2.40
N ASN A 367 13.16 12.07 -1.08
CA ASN A 367 13.98 11.30 -0.14
C ASN A 367 13.39 9.93 0.24
N LEU A 368 12.20 9.57 -0.27
CA LEU A 368 11.54 8.27 -0.04
C LEU A 368 11.78 7.27 -1.19
N THR A 369 12.53 7.66 -2.20
CA THR A 369 12.78 6.90 -3.42
C THR A 369 13.73 5.71 -3.22
N GLN A 370 13.78 4.79 -4.19
CA GLN A 370 14.78 3.72 -4.27
C GLN A 370 15.93 4.03 -5.25
N PHE A 371 15.99 5.28 -5.68
CA PHE A 371 17.10 5.86 -6.41
C PHE A 371 17.59 7.08 -5.63
N ASP A 372 18.89 7.33 -5.61
CA ASP A 372 19.42 8.57 -5.06
C ASP A 372 19.09 9.77 -5.95
N PHE A 373 19.36 10.99 -5.49
CA PHE A 373 19.07 12.23 -6.23
C PHE A 373 19.75 12.33 -7.61
N THR A 374 20.70 11.45 -7.90
CA THR A 374 21.38 11.36 -9.22
C THR A 374 20.78 10.27 -10.11
N GLY A 375 19.74 9.58 -9.65
CA GLY A 375 19.08 8.50 -10.36
C GLY A 375 19.80 7.14 -10.27
N ARG A 376 20.74 6.95 -9.35
CA ARG A 376 21.40 5.67 -9.13
C ARG A 376 20.58 4.82 -8.15
N ALA A 377 20.33 3.57 -8.52
CA ALA A 377 19.59 2.63 -7.68
C ALA A 377 20.26 2.43 -6.31
N LEU A 378 19.45 2.44 -5.26
CA LEU A 378 19.83 2.18 -3.88
C LEU A 378 19.76 0.68 -3.54
N PRO A 379 20.46 0.21 -2.49
CA PRO A 379 20.42 -1.20 -2.08
C PRO A 379 19.03 -1.77 -1.85
N SER A 380 18.07 -0.92 -1.45
CA SER A 380 16.66 -1.28 -1.19
C SER A 380 15.94 -1.87 -2.41
N ILE A 381 16.42 -1.64 -3.63
CA ILE A 381 15.87 -2.24 -4.85
C ILE A 381 15.95 -3.78 -4.82
N ARG A 382 16.84 -4.34 -4.02
CA ARG A 382 16.94 -5.80 -3.82
C ARG A 382 15.74 -6.41 -3.11
N ALA A 383 14.85 -5.58 -2.55
CA ALA A 383 13.60 -6.05 -1.95
C ALA A 383 12.70 -6.80 -2.97
N TYR A 384 12.86 -6.55 -4.25
CA TYR A 384 12.09 -7.24 -5.32
C TYR A 384 12.62 -8.65 -5.63
N ARG A 385 13.77 -9.07 -5.10
CA ARG A 385 14.38 -10.37 -5.43
C ARG A 385 13.43 -11.55 -5.17
N ARG A 386 13.61 -12.60 -5.93
CA ARG A 386 13.03 -13.90 -5.61
C ARG A 386 13.64 -14.42 -4.30
N PRO A 387 12.93 -15.26 -3.56
CA PRO A 387 13.49 -15.92 -2.38
C PRO A 387 14.75 -16.68 -2.68
#